data_8480a11be52723dcf0fa53e508c544f3
#
_entry.id   8480a11be52723dcf0fa53e508c544f3
#
_cell.length_a   1.000
_cell.length_b   1.000
_cell.length_c   1.000
_cell.angle_alpha   90.00
_cell.angle_beta   90.00
_cell.angle_gamma   90.00
#
_symmetry.space_group_name_H-M   'P 1'
#
loop_
_entity.id
_entity.type
_entity.pdbx_description
1 polymer ?
#
loop_
_entity_poly.entity_id
_entity_poly.type
_entity_poly.pdbx_seq_one_letter_code
_entity_poly.pdbx_strand_id
1 'polypeptide(L)'
;GAWQKAEENRDIEKEPVAIYEISPETCRQIKEPEQFAAQIAKLGYTHIELQAVAQYDSRRRNLRETAGYFAPADIFGTPDDLKRLVNAMHKENIGVIADWNAAFMGNLPSGLTWFDGTNLYESSAFCLTPDADVAVSSFQYGKPQVKMFLISNAIMWIKEYHIDGLFVDEVASALYLDYGRAPGEWIPNLYGENENLDAVAFFKQLKKVLIKEKCPAVLIAQDSSTWGRVTGSHEDALGFDFKWNHGWKNDFDKFMQSDPLFRKGVYQKLTDNMLYFYSEFFIQELHITEQELPGSNDGEKHANMRLATAYQYCYPGKKRTAENCTGT
;
A
#
# COMPACT_ATOMS: atom_id res chain seq x y z
N GLY A 1 28.62 5.35 7.55
CA GLY A 1 28.51 4.05 8.18
C GLY A 1 28.14 3.01 7.14
N ALA A 2 28.59 1.78 7.30
CA ALA A 2 28.19 0.71 6.42
C ALA A 2 26.71 0.38 6.67
N TRP A 3 25.89 0.44 5.64
CA TRP A 3 24.54 -0.07 5.66
C TRP A 3 24.59 -1.59 5.92
N GLN A 4 23.79 -2.07 6.86
CA GLN A 4 23.51 -3.50 6.92
C GLN A 4 22.36 -3.74 5.96
N LYS A 5 22.57 -4.63 5.00
CA LYS A 5 21.49 -5.12 4.16
C LYS A 5 20.70 -6.14 4.99
N ALA A 6 19.38 -6.08 4.98
CA ALA A 6 18.57 -7.25 5.28
C ALA A 6 19.06 -8.39 4.38
N GLU A 7 19.03 -9.62 4.85
CA GLU A 7 19.60 -10.76 4.10
C GLU A 7 19.15 -10.74 2.64
N GLU A 8 20.11 -10.62 1.72
CA GLU A 8 19.89 -10.46 0.26
C GLU A 8 19.09 -11.61 -0.40
N ASN A 9 18.70 -12.62 0.35
CA ASN A 9 18.10 -13.86 -0.14
C ASN A 9 16.77 -14.24 0.49
N ARG A 10 16.03 -13.31 1.09
CA ARG A 10 14.65 -13.64 1.48
C ARG A 10 13.80 -13.83 0.23
N ASP A 11 13.41 -15.08 -0.02
CA ASP A 11 12.38 -15.39 -1.02
C ASP A 11 11.00 -15.04 -0.41
N ILE A 12 10.66 -13.76 -0.47
CA ILE A 12 9.41 -13.22 0.11
C ILE A 12 8.17 -13.91 -0.46
N GLU A 13 8.26 -14.53 -1.64
CA GLU A 13 7.15 -15.29 -2.20
C GLU A 13 6.93 -16.60 -1.41
N LYS A 14 8.00 -17.26 -0.95
CA LYS A 14 7.94 -18.55 -0.26
C LYS A 14 7.91 -18.43 1.25
N GLU A 15 8.58 -17.42 1.81
CA GLU A 15 8.67 -17.25 3.26
C GLU A 15 7.40 -16.66 3.88
N PRO A 16 7.09 -16.98 5.15
CA PRO A 16 6.04 -16.31 5.89
C PRO A 16 6.34 -14.81 5.99
N VAL A 17 5.35 -13.97 5.73
CA VAL A 17 5.45 -12.51 5.83
C VAL A 17 4.35 -11.99 6.75
N ALA A 18 4.75 -11.23 7.76
CA ALA A 18 3.90 -10.47 8.64
C ALA A 18 4.34 -9.01 8.61
N ILE A 19 3.46 -8.12 8.14
CA ILE A 19 3.71 -6.70 7.97
C ILE A 19 3.00 -5.94 9.11
N TYR A 20 3.73 -5.02 9.76
CA TYR A 20 3.18 -4.08 10.71
C TYR A 20 3.12 -2.69 10.11
N GLU A 21 1.91 -2.18 9.91
CA GLU A 21 1.69 -0.83 9.40
C GLU A 21 1.91 0.20 10.51
N ILE A 22 2.61 1.27 10.18
CA ILE A 22 2.96 2.35 11.10
C ILE A 22 2.44 3.66 10.56
N SER A 23 1.61 4.33 11.38
CA SER A 23 1.09 5.66 11.04
C SER A 23 2.16 6.75 11.12
N PRO A 24 1.97 7.88 10.45
CA PRO A 24 2.86 9.04 10.56
C PRO A 24 2.96 9.58 11.99
N GLU A 25 1.89 9.48 12.76
CA GLU A 25 1.85 9.89 14.15
C GLU A 25 2.80 9.07 15.02
N THR A 26 2.81 7.76 14.82
CA THR A 26 3.76 6.86 15.51
C THR A 26 5.18 7.09 15.02
N CYS A 27 5.39 7.24 13.71
CA CYS A 27 6.72 7.57 13.17
C CYS A 27 7.34 8.80 13.85
N ARG A 28 6.54 9.86 14.08
CA ARG A 28 6.98 11.08 14.77
C ARG A 28 7.40 10.83 16.23
N GLN A 29 6.89 9.80 16.86
CA GLN A 29 7.18 9.44 18.26
C GLN A 29 8.42 8.55 18.40
N ILE A 30 8.91 7.96 17.32
CA ILE A 30 10.09 7.07 17.35
C ILE A 30 11.35 7.91 17.57
N LYS A 31 11.80 8.00 18.82
CA LYS A 31 13.06 8.69 19.20
C LYS A 31 14.25 7.76 19.17
N GLU A 32 14.04 6.49 19.46
CA GLU A 32 15.06 5.45 19.55
C GLU A 32 14.75 4.31 18.55
N PRO A 33 15.13 4.48 17.27
CA PRO A 33 14.80 3.52 16.21
C PRO A 33 15.27 2.09 16.51
N GLU A 34 16.41 1.95 17.20
CA GLU A 34 16.98 0.64 17.54
C GLU A 34 16.10 -0.11 18.58
N GLN A 35 15.55 0.60 19.56
CA GLN A 35 14.64 0.00 20.54
C GLN A 35 13.30 -0.37 19.89
N PHE A 36 12.81 0.50 19.02
CA PHE A 36 11.58 0.26 18.29
C PHE A 36 11.71 -0.97 17.38
N ALA A 37 12.83 -1.08 16.62
CA ALA A 37 13.10 -2.24 15.79
C ALA A 37 13.14 -3.55 16.59
N ALA A 38 13.80 -3.55 17.75
CA ALA A 38 13.84 -4.73 18.64
C ALA A 38 12.45 -5.11 19.19
N GLN A 39 11.56 -4.13 19.43
CA GLN A 39 10.17 -4.40 19.83
C GLN A 39 9.39 -5.08 18.70
N ILE A 40 9.46 -4.55 17.47
CA ILE A 40 8.80 -5.12 16.30
C ILE A 40 9.28 -6.55 16.03
N ALA A 41 10.59 -6.78 16.11
CA ALA A 41 11.18 -8.13 15.98
C ALA A 41 10.64 -9.09 17.05
N LYS A 42 10.56 -8.66 18.31
CA LYS A 42 10.02 -9.45 19.42
C LYS A 42 8.55 -9.82 19.23
N LEU A 43 7.77 -8.96 18.56
CA LEU A 43 6.37 -9.25 18.21
C LEU A 43 6.23 -10.26 17.07
N GLY A 44 7.33 -10.59 16.38
CA GLY A 44 7.36 -11.59 15.31
C GLY A 44 7.03 -11.04 13.92
N TYR A 45 6.96 -9.72 13.75
CA TYR A 45 6.81 -9.11 12.42
C TYR A 45 8.10 -9.21 11.61
N THR A 46 7.94 -9.40 10.31
CA THR A 46 9.06 -9.53 9.36
C THR A 46 9.30 -8.24 8.58
N HIS A 47 8.28 -7.40 8.48
CA HIS A 47 8.33 -6.12 7.78
C HIS A 47 7.55 -5.07 8.55
N ILE A 48 7.94 -3.81 8.34
CA ILE A 48 7.10 -2.65 8.63
C ILE A 48 6.64 -2.02 7.33
N GLU A 49 5.49 -1.35 7.36
CA GLU A 49 4.99 -0.50 6.29
C GLU A 49 4.88 0.92 6.83
N LEU A 50 5.59 1.85 6.19
CA LEU A 50 5.59 3.27 6.55
C LEU A 50 4.58 4.00 5.68
N GLN A 51 3.52 4.52 6.30
CA GLN A 51 2.58 5.39 5.62
C GLN A 51 3.23 6.74 5.29
N ALA A 52 2.87 7.31 4.12
CA ALA A 52 3.25 8.66 3.70
C ALA A 52 4.75 8.95 3.83
N VAL A 53 5.61 8.06 3.31
CA VAL A 53 7.07 8.22 3.39
C VAL A 53 7.56 9.45 2.62
N ALA A 54 6.90 9.80 1.50
CA ALA A 54 7.19 11.00 0.72
C ALA A 54 6.50 12.24 1.31
N GLN A 55 7.11 13.42 1.13
CA GLN A 55 6.61 14.68 1.67
C GLN A 55 5.17 14.96 1.20
N TYR A 56 4.28 15.21 2.13
CA TYR A 56 2.89 15.61 1.95
C TYR A 56 2.59 16.93 2.68
N ASP A 57 1.44 17.55 2.41
CA ASP A 57 1.01 18.75 3.15
C ASP A 57 0.34 18.33 4.48
N SER A 58 1.12 18.32 5.56
CA SER A 58 0.66 17.92 6.89
C SER A 58 -0.50 18.77 7.44
N ARG A 59 -0.70 19.98 6.91
CA ARG A 59 -1.83 20.86 7.28
C ARG A 59 -3.16 20.34 6.76
N ARG A 60 -3.15 19.63 5.64
CA ARG A 60 -4.36 19.06 5.01
C ARG A 60 -4.73 17.69 5.59
N ARG A 61 -3.84 17.08 6.36
CA ARG A 61 -4.01 15.75 6.96
C ARG A 61 -4.37 14.63 5.96
N ASN A 62 -4.06 14.83 4.69
CA ASN A 62 -4.31 13.84 3.67
C ASN A 62 -3.00 13.20 3.23
N LEU A 63 -2.73 12.01 3.73
CA LEU A 63 -1.52 11.23 3.47
C LEU A 63 -1.40 10.80 2.00
N ARG A 64 -2.52 10.79 1.27
CA ARG A 64 -2.58 10.40 -0.14
C ARG A 64 -2.12 11.52 -1.09
N GLU A 65 -1.97 12.76 -0.60
CA GLU A 65 -1.55 13.90 -1.41
C GLU A 65 -0.04 14.15 -1.29
N THR A 66 0.76 13.44 -2.08
CA THR A 66 2.21 13.67 -2.13
C THR A 66 2.53 15.02 -2.78
N ALA A 67 3.24 15.88 -2.03
CA ALA A 67 3.72 17.18 -2.50
C ALA A 67 5.16 17.09 -3.06
N GLY A 68 6.01 16.29 -2.42
CA GLY A 68 7.43 16.13 -2.77
C GLY A 68 7.84 14.68 -2.95
N TYR A 69 7.79 14.18 -4.18
CA TYR A 69 8.07 12.78 -4.50
C TYR A 69 9.51 12.32 -4.14
N PHE A 70 10.49 13.24 -4.24
CA PHE A 70 11.91 12.96 -4.00
C PHE A 70 12.40 13.46 -2.64
N ALA A 71 11.47 13.78 -1.74
CA ALA A 71 11.80 14.22 -0.39
C ALA A 71 11.08 13.34 0.64
N PRO A 72 11.76 12.87 1.69
CA PRO A 72 11.09 12.22 2.81
C PRO A 72 10.19 13.21 3.55
N ALA A 73 9.10 12.71 4.12
CA ALA A 73 8.18 13.53 4.90
C ALA A 73 8.87 14.11 6.15
N ASP A 74 8.55 15.35 6.47
CA ASP A 74 9.12 16.09 7.61
C ASP A 74 8.84 15.45 8.97
N ILE A 75 7.86 14.54 9.04
CA ILE A 75 7.57 13.75 10.24
C ILE A 75 8.71 12.86 10.68
N PHE A 76 9.57 12.42 9.75
CA PHE A 76 10.75 11.60 10.05
C PHE A 76 11.95 12.43 10.55
N GLY A 77 11.85 13.75 10.54
CA GLY A 77 12.98 14.65 10.81
C GLY A 77 13.80 14.92 9.55
N THR A 78 15.09 14.69 9.63
CA THR A 78 16.01 14.84 8.49
C THR A 78 16.00 13.58 7.60
N PRO A 79 16.45 13.68 6.33
CA PRO A 79 16.66 12.50 5.50
C PRO A 79 17.52 11.41 6.14
N ASP A 80 18.51 11.82 6.96
CA ASP A 80 19.38 10.88 7.67
C ASP A 80 18.67 10.17 8.82
N ASP A 81 17.66 10.80 9.44
CA ASP A 81 16.83 10.16 10.47
C ASP A 81 15.99 9.02 9.88
N LEU A 82 15.38 9.23 8.71
CA LEU A 82 14.69 8.13 7.99
C LEU A 82 15.66 7.00 7.63
N LYS A 83 16.85 7.33 7.11
CA LYS A 83 17.89 6.33 6.82
C LYS A 83 18.32 5.57 8.08
N ARG A 84 18.40 6.26 9.24
CA ARG A 84 18.70 5.62 10.52
C ARG A 84 17.60 4.65 10.95
N LEU A 85 16.33 5.02 10.77
CA LEU A 85 15.20 4.14 11.06
C LEU A 85 15.26 2.87 10.19
N VAL A 86 15.40 3.00 8.87
CA VAL A 86 15.52 1.85 7.96
C VAL A 86 16.70 0.96 8.35
N ASN A 87 17.86 1.55 8.63
CA ASN A 87 19.04 0.77 9.05
C ASN A 87 18.85 0.05 10.39
N ALA A 88 18.09 0.63 11.33
CA ALA A 88 17.75 -0.03 12.59
C ALA A 88 16.85 -1.26 12.35
N MET A 89 15.86 -1.13 11.47
CA MET A 89 15.01 -2.28 11.07
C MET A 89 15.82 -3.40 10.44
N HIS A 90 16.71 -3.07 9.51
CA HIS A 90 17.56 -4.06 8.84
C HIS A 90 18.50 -4.79 9.80
N LYS A 91 18.98 -4.15 10.87
CA LYS A 91 19.78 -4.82 11.92
C LYS A 91 19.03 -5.94 12.63
N GLU A 92 17.72 -5.81 12.74
CA GLU A 92 16.82 -6.81 13.33
C GLU A 92 16.20 -7.73 12.26
N ASN A 93 16.71 -7.71 11.01
CA ASN A 93 16.17 -8.45 9.86
C ASN A 93 14.71 -8.13 9.53
N ILE A 94 14.27 -6.89 9.77
CA ILE A 94 12.95 -6.40 9.42
C ILE A 94 13.05 -5.60 8.12
N GLY A 95 12.30 -6.00 7.09
CA GLY A 95 12.20 -5.24 5.85
C GLY A 95 11.33 -3.99 6.03
N VAL A 96 11.54 -2.99 5.18
CA VAL A 96 10.79 -1.73 5.19
C VAL A 96 10.06 -1.54 3.88
N ILE A 97 8.74 -1.44 3.95
CA ILE A 97 7.84 -1.14 2.84
C ILE A 97 7.42 0.32 2.96
N ALA A 98 7.41 1.04 1.85
CA ALA A 98 6.99 2.43 1.80
C ALA A 98 5.73 2.60 0.96
N ASP A 99 4.78 3.37 1.47
CA ASP A 99 3.65 3.83 0.65
C ASP A 99 4.16 4.75 -0.45
N TRP A 100 3.79 4.44 -1.68
CA TRP A 100 4.27 5.13 -2.86
C TRP A 100 3.11 5.51 -3.80
N ASN A 101 2.86 6.81 -3.90
CA ASN A 101 1.77 7.34 -4.73
C ASN A 101 2.14 7.36 -6.22
N ALA A 102 1.99 6.22 -6.89
CA ALA A 102 2.23 6.08 -8.32
C ALA A 102 0.95 5.91 -9.15
N ALA A 103 -0.20 5.71 -8.51
CA ALA A 103 -1.48 5.51 -9.19
C ALA A 103 -2.24 6.81 -9.45
N PHE A 104 -2.11 7.80 -8.56
CA PHE A 104 -2.82 9.06 -8.67
C PHE A 104 -2.00 10.25 -8.14
N MET A 105 -2.43 11.46 -8.50
CA MET A 105 -1.92 12.73 -7.98
C MET A 105 -3.01 13.48 -7.26
N GLY A 106 -2.71 14.04 -6.09
CA GLY A 106 -3.56 15.01 -5.42
C GLY A 106 -3.54 16.40 -6.09
N ASN A 107 -4.64 17.12 -5.99
CA ASN A 107 -4.73 18.51 -6.46
C ASN A 107 -4.15 19.46 -5.41
N LEU A 108 -2.82 19.53 -5.35
CA LEU A 108 -2.08 20.35 -4.39
C LEU A 108 -1.47 21.59 -5.04
N PRO A 109 -1.76 22.81 -4.54
CA PRO A 109 -1.08 24.02 -5.01
C PRO A 109 0.44 24.02 -4.80
N SER A 110 0.92 23.27 -3.81
CA SER A 110 2.34 23.10 -3.49
C SER A 110 2.98 21.87 -4.13
N GLY A 111 2.22 21.09 -4.91
CA GLY A 111 2.66 19.86 -5.55
C GLY A 111 3.04 20.05 -7.00
N LEU A 112 2.92 18.95 -7.77
CA LEU A 112 3.24 18.93 -9.19
C LEU A 112 2.08 19.33 -10.10
N THR A 113 0.87 19.47 -9.55
CA THR A 113 -0.33 19.88 -10.30
C THR A 113 -0.13 21.29 -10.86
N TRP A 114 -0.32 21.45 -12.17
CA TRP A 114 -0.12 22.71 -12.88
C TRP A 114 1.28 23.31 -12.67
N PHE A 115 2.28 22.47 -12.48
CA PHE A 115 3.64 22.88 -12.11
C PHE A 115 4.24 23.95 -13.03
N ASP A 116 3.99 23.85 -14.33
CA ASP A 116 4.43 24.81 -15.35
C ASP A 116 3.26 25.60 -15.96
N GLY A 117 2.08 25.57 -15.34
CA GLY A 117 0.85 26.17 -15.84
C GLY A 117 0.12 25.31 -16.88
N THR A 118 0.59 24.08 -17.11
CA THR A 118 -0.05 23.08 -17.98
C THR A 118 -0.24 21.76 -17.25
N ASN A 119 -0.99 20.84 -17.85
CA ASN A 119 -1.11 19.44 -17.36
C ASN A 119 0.13 18.65 -17.76
N LEU A 120 1.26 18.92 -17.09
CA LEU A 120 2.54 18.26 -17.40
C LEU A 120 2.54 16.81 -16.90
N TYR A 121 2.21 16.59 -15.63
CA TYR A 121 2.27 15.29 -14.96
C TYR A 121 0.91 14.61 -14.89
N GLU A 122 -0.15 15.38 -14.71
CA GLU A 122 -1.51 14.90 -14.48
C GLU A 122 -2.32 14.77 -15.77
N SER A 123 -3.31 13.88 -15.74
CA SER A 123 -4.40 13.87 -16.71
C SER A 123 -5.22 15.16 -16.58
N SER A 124 -5.82 15.61 -17.67
CA SER A 124 -6.63 16.83 -17.71
C SER A 124 -7.90 16.77 -16.84
N ALA A 125 -8.31 15.59 -16.41
CA ALA A 125 -9.53 15.40 -15.63
C ALA A 125 -9.22 14.93 -14.21
N PHE A 126 -9.72 15.67 -13.23
CA PHE A 126 -9.75 15.26 -11.83
C PHE A 126 -11.02 14.47 -11.53
N CYS A 127 -10.94 13.54 -10.60
CA CYS A 127 -12.11 12.86 -10.02
C CYS A 127 -12.02 12.91 -8.49
N LEU A 128 -13.13 12.65 -7.81
CA LEU A 128 -13.14 12.51 -6.36
C LEU A 128 -12.81 11.07 -5.99
N THR A 129 -11.99 10.87 -4.97
CA THR A 129 -11.82 9.55 -4.38
C THR A 129 -13.08 9.14 -3.63
N PRO A 130 -13.51 7.88 -3.71
CA PRO A 130 -14.73 7.42 -3.04
C PRO A 130 -14.76 7.66 -1.53
N ASP A 131 -13.58 7.64 -0.89
CA ASP A 131 -13.48 7.63 0.58
C ASP A 131 -13.11 8.99 1.21
N ALA A 132 -12.76 10.03 0.43
CA ALA A 132 -12.10 11.18 1.02
C ALA A 132 -12.52 12.56 0.50
N ASP A 133 -13.48 12.70 -0.39
CA ASP A 133 -13.84 13.97 -1.04
C ASP A 133 -12.62 14.75 -1.61
N VAL A 134 -11.55 14.03 -1.95
CA VAL A 134 -10.29 14.60 -2.42
C VAL A 134 -10.25 14.54 -3.93
N ALA A 135 -9.99 15.67 -4.55
CA ALA A 135 -9.79 15.74 -5.99
C ALA A 135 -8.43 15.13 -6.36
N VAL A 136 -8.45 14.03 -7.09
CA VAL A 136 -7.26 13.36 -7.60
C VAL A 136 -7.32 13.25 -9.12
N SER A 137 -6.16 13.13 -9.73
CA SER A 137 -6.03 12.85 -11.16
C SER A 137 -5.06 11.69 -11.37
N SER A 138 -5.29 10.93 -12.41
CA SER A 138 -4.33 9.94 -12.89
C SER A 138 -3.09 10.64 -13.46
N PHE A 139 -1.92 10.01 -13.37
CA PHE A 139 -0.75 10.46 -14.07
C PHE A 139 -0.89 10.34 -15.59
N GLN A 140 -0.19 11.19 -16.33
CA GLN A 140 -0.07 11.09 -17.79
C GLN A 140 0.95 10.01 -18.20
N TYR A 141 0.62 8.74 -17.95
CA TYR A 141 1.54 7.62 -18.23
C TYR A 141 1.95 7.48 -19.70
N GLY A 142 1.20 8.06 -20.64
CA GLY A 142 1.58 8.12 -22.05
C GLY A 142 2.82 8.97 -22.32
N LYS A 143 3.16 9.92 -21.43
CA LYS A 143 4.33 10.78 -21.57
C LYS A 143 5.60 10.07 -21.06
N PRO A 144 6.65 9.90 -21.88
CA PRO A 144 7.90 9.29 -21.44
C PRO A 144 8.52 9.97 -20.22
N GLN A 145 8.41 11.30 -20.13
CA GLN A 145 8.95 12.09 -19.02
C GLN A 145 8.27 11.75 -17.69
N VAL A 146 6.95 11.54 -17.70
CA VAL A 146 6.18 11.16 -16.51
C VAL A 146 6.55 9.74 -16.06
N LYS A 147 6.66 8.80 -17.02
CA LYS A 147 7.14 7.44 -16.70
C LYS A 147 8.55 7.46 -16.13
N MET A 148 9.46 8.23 -16.72
CA MET A 148 10.83 8.36 -16.20
C MET A 148 10.86 8.98 -14.80
N PHE A 149 10.04 10.00 -14.54
CA PHE A 149 9.90 10.61 -13.22
C PHE A 149 9.51 9.58 -12.15
N LEU A 150 8.44 8.82 -12.39
CA LEU A 150 7.95 7.81 -11.45
C LEU A 150 8.95 6.66 -11.26
N ILE A 151 9.54 6.14 -12.33
CA ILE A 151 10.55 5.07 -12.26
C ILE A 151 11.80 5.55 -11.50
N SER A 152 12.28 6.76 -11.79
CA SER A 152 13.43 7.34 -11.08
C SER A 152 13.14 7.56 -9.60
N ASN A 153 11.91 7.94 -9.27
CA ASN A 153 11.46 8.08 -7.90
C ASN A 153 11.44 6.73 -7.16
N ALA A 154 10.90 5.68 -7.76
CA ALA A 154 10.95 4.34 -7.20
C ALA A 154 12.40 3.88 -6.94
N ILE A 155 13.29 4.05 -7.92
CA ILE A 155 14.71 3.70 -7.81
C ILE A 155 15.40 4.50 -6.70
N MET A 156 15.06 5.78 -6.53
CA MET A 156 15.61 6.62 -5.45
C MET A 156 15.24 6.07 -4.08
N TRP A 157 13.97 5.73 -3.84
CA TRP A 157 13.57 5.13 -2.57
C TRP A 157 14.30 3.83 -2.29
N ILE A 158 14.45 2.97 -3.28
CA ILE A 158 15.12 1.68 -3.13
C ILE A 158 16.63 1.83 -2.94
N LYS A 159 17.31 2.67 -3.74
CA LYS A 159 18.79 2.77 -3.72
C LYS A 159 19.31 3.70 -2.63
N GLU A 160 18.66 4.84 -2.39
CA GLU A 160 19.14 5.86 -1.45
C GLU A 160 18.63 5.65 -0.02
N TYR A 161 17.42 5.12 0.13
CA TYR A 161 16.81 4.86 1.44
C TYR A 161 16.76 3.37 1.80
N HIS A 162 17.18 2.49 0.90
CA HIS A 162 17.19 1.03 1.08
C HIS A 162 15.82 0.48 1.44
N ILE A 163 14.76 1.03 0.84
CA ILE A 163 13.39 0.51 0.96
C ILE A 163 13.30 -0.84 0.26
N ASP A 164 12.74 -1.85 0.94
CA ASP A 164 12.64 -3.23 0.47
C ASP A 164 11.37 -3.50 -0.33
N GLY A 165 10.35 -2.65 -0.18
CA GLY A 165 9.10 -2.79 -0.92
C GLY A 165 8.40 -1.46 -1.14
N LEU A 166 7.65 -1.37 -2.24
CA LEU A 166 6.79 -0.23 -2.55
C LEU A 166 5.35 -0.70 -2.58
N PHE A 167 4.52 -0.07 -1.75
CA PHE A 167 3.09 -0.26 -1.73
C PHE A 167 2.41 0.82 -2.57
N VAL A 168 1.60 0.43 -3.55
CA VAL A 168 0.87 1.34 -4.43
C VAL A 168 -0.60 1.27 -4.09
N ASP A 169 -1.10 2.37 -3.53
CA ASP A 169 -2.51 2.52 -3.16
C ASP A 169 -3.36 2.85 -4.39
N GLU A 170 -4.64 2.43 -4.36
CA GLU A 170 -5.67 2.77 -5.37
C GLU A 170 -5.25 2.50 -6.83
N VAL A 171 -4.62 1.36 -7.11
CA VAL A 171 -4.14 1.01 -8.46
C VAL A 171 -5.30 1.04 -9.48
N ALA A 172 -6.54 0.74 -9.07
CA ALA A 172 -7.73 0.87 -9.89
C ALA A 172 -7.89 2.29 -10.49
N SER A 173 -7.53 3.34 -9.74
CA SER A 173 -7.62 4.73 -10.21
C SER A 173 -6.70 5.03 -11.39
N ALA A 174 -5.61 4.30 -11.52
CA ALA A 174 -4.71 4.38 -12.65
C ALA A 174 -5.17 3.51 -13.84
N LEU A 175 -5.72 2.32 -13.54
CA LEU A 175 -6.07 1.32 -14.55
C LEU A 175 -7.33 1.65 -15.35
N TYR A 176 -8.26 2.43 -14.76
CA TYR A 176 -9.54 2.71 -15.40
C TYR A 176 -9.74 4.20 -15.67
N LEU A 177 -10.06 4.52 -16.93
CA LEU A 177 -10.30 5.89 -17.41
C LEU A 177 -11.60 6.49 -16.84
N ASP A 178 -12.54 5.66 -16.47
CA ASP A 178 -13.83 6.03 -15.88
C ASP A 178 -13.86 5.99 -14.35
N TYR A 179 -12.72 5.67 -13.69
CA TYR A 179 -12.65 5.58 -12.23
C TYR A 179 -13.10 6.89 -11.57
N GLY A 180 -14.14 6.81 -10.73
CA GLY A 180 -14.70 7.97 -10.02
C GLY A 180 -15.34 9.04 -10.91
N ARG A 181 -15.71 8.72 -12.16
CA ARG A 181 -16.27 9.64 -13.14
C ARG A 181 -17.65 9.21 -13.60
N ALA A 182 -18.50 10.20 -13.90
CA ALA A 182 -19.82 9.95 -14.48
C ALA A 182 -19.71 9.58 -15.98
N PRO A 183 -20.74 8.91 -16.54
CA PRO A 183 -20.81 8.68 -17.97
C PRO A 183 -20.69 9.97 -18.78
N GLY A 184 -19.76 9.98 -19.74
CA GLY A 184 -19.47 11.17 -20.58
C GLY A 184 -18.40 12.11 -20.03
N GLU A 185 -17.86 11.87 -18.83
CA GLU A 185 -16.76 12.63 -18.23
C GLU A 185 -15.38 12.03 -18.48
N TRP A 186 -15.30 10.96 -19.25
CA TRP A 186 -14.06 10.29 -19.63
C TRP A 186 -14.04 9.94 -21.11
N ILE A 187 -12.85 9.73 -21.65
CA ILE A 187 -12.64 9.40 -23.07
C ILE A 187 -12.18 7.94 -23.12
N PRO A 188 -12.90 7.07 -23.86
CA PRO A 188 -12.49 5.69 -24.06
C PRO A 188 -11.12 5.57 -24.71
N ASN A 189 -10.46 4.42 -24.48
CA ASN A 189 -9.22 4.08 -25.15
C ASN A 189 -9.45 3.83 -26.65
N LEU A 190 -8.39 3.53 -27.37
CA LEU A 190 -8.42 3.32 -28.82
C LEU A 190 -9.31 2.12 -29.28
N TYR A 191 -9.71 1.25 -28.36
CA TYR A 191 -10.61 0.13 -28.60
C TYR A 191 -12.06 0.42 -28.18
N GLY A 192 -12.33 1.59 -27.61
CA GLY A 192 -13.65 1.97 -27.11
C GLY A 192 -13.93 1.51 -25.68
N GLU A 193 -12.91 1.04 -24.96
CA GLU A 193 -12.98 0.48 -23.61
C GLU A 193 -12.50 1.49 -22.56
N ASN A 194 -12.72 1.18 -21.28
CA ASN A 194 -12.37 2.05 -20.15
C ASN A 194 -10.99 1.81 -19.56
N GLU A 195 -10.23 0.86 -20.07
CA GLU A 195 -8.88 0.54 -19.59
C GLU A 195 -7.86 1.62 -19.99
N ASN A 196 -7.04 2.05 -19.03
CA ASN A 196 -5.92 2.95 -19.28
C ASN A 196 -4.68 2.15 -19.74
N LEU A 197 -4.56 1.94 -21.04
CA LEU A 197 -3.48 1.13 -21.62
C LEU A 197 -2.08 1.67 -21.32
N ASP A 198 -1.93 2.99 -21.15
CA ASP A 198 -0.65 3.63 -20.81
C ASP A 198 -0.23 3.32 -19.38
N ALA A 199 -1.18 3.27 -18.43
CA ALA A 199 -0.93 2.88 -17.05
C ALA A 199 -0.56 1.40 -16.95
N VAL A 200 -1.27 0.53 -17.67
CA VAL A 200 -0.95 -0.90 -17.79
C VAL A 200 0.49 -1.09 -18.28
N ALA A 201 0.84 -0.38 -19.37
CA ALA A 201 2.20 -0.42 -19.92
C ALA A 201 3.25 0.11 -18.92
N PHE A 202 2.91 1.15 -18.14
CA PHE A 202 3.80 1.71 -17.12
C PHE A 202 4.11 0.68 -16.02
N PHE A 203 3.12 0.03 -15.40
CA PHE A 203 3.37 -0.93 -14.33
C PHE A 203 4.19 -2.13 -14.82
N LYS A 204 3.86 -2.66 -15.99
CA LYS A 204 4.67 -3.71 -16.64
C LYS A 204 6.12 -3.28 -16.89
N GLN A 205 6.32 -2.03 -17.31
CA GLN A 205 7.65 -1.47 -17.55
C GLN A 205 8.40 -1.25 -16.23
N LEU A 206 7.73 -0.76 -15.17
CA LEU A 206 8.32 -0.52 -13.86
C LEU A 206 9.01 -1.79 -13.34
N LYS A 207 8.29 -2.92 -13.29
CA LYS A 207 8.87 -4.19 -12.80
C LYS A 207 10.10 -4.60 -13.63
N LYS A 208 10.01 -4.51 -14.95
CA LYS A 208 11.14 -4.86 -15.85
C LYS A 208 12.37 -3.97 -15.60
N VAL A 209 12.15 -2.66 -15.37
CA VAL A 209 13.24 -1.73 -15.10
C VAL A 209 13.87 -1.99 -13.73
N LEU A 210 13.08 -2.22 -12.70
CA LEU A 210 13.60 -2.55 -11.37
C LEU A 210 14.47 -3.80 -11.39
N ILE A 211 14.05 -4.84 -12.10
CA ILE A 211 14.87 -6.05 -12.29
C ILE A 211 16.18 -5.73 -13.03
N LYS A 212 16.12 -4.97 -14.12
CA LYS A 212 17.30 -4.58 -14.91
C LYS A 212 18.29 -3.75 -14.12
N GLU A 213 17.80 -2.83 -13.30
CA GLU A 213 18.60 -1.93 -12.46
C GLU A 213 19.09 -2.61 -11.16
N LYS A 214 18.79 -3.89 -10.98
CA LYS A 214 19.13 -4.66 -9.77
C LYS A 214 18.59 -4.00 -8.49
N CYS A 215 17.33 -3.58 -8.54
CA CYS A 215 16.57 -3.03 -7.45
C CYS A 215 15.57 -4.10 -6.95
N PRO A 216 15.96 -5.02 -6.05
CA PRO A 216 15.14 -6.14 -5.63
C PRO A 216 14.07 -5.69 -4.62
N ALA A 217 13.17 -4.81 -5.06
CA ALA A 217 12.06 -4.37 -4.23
C ALA A 217 10.78 -5.13 -4.56
N VAL A 218 10.01 -5.41 -3.53
CA VAL A 218 8.69 -6.00 -3.62
C VAL A 218 7.69 -4.94 -4.04
N LEU A 219 6.87 -5.21 -5.05
CA LEU A 219 5.78 -4.34 -5.46
C LEU A 219 4.46 -4.91 -4.95
N ILE A 220 3.74 -4.11 -4.17
CA ILE A 220 2.45 -4.48 -3.56
C ILE A 220 1.38 -3.55 -4.10
N ALA A 221 0.28 -4.10 -4.61
CA ALA A 221 -0.85 -3.32 -5.10
C ALA A 221 -2.02 -3.37 -4.13
N GLN A 222 -2.61 -2.22 -3.83
CA GLN A 222 -3.99 -2.16 -3.37
C GLN A 222 -4.86 -1.92 -4.60
N ASP A 223 -5.69 -2.91 -4.90
CA ASP A 223 -6.62 -2.83 -6.02
C ASP A 223 -7.95 -3.48 -5.66
N SER A 224 -9.00 -2.67 -5.67
CA SER A 224 -10.37 -3.07 -5.37
C SER A 224 -11.19 -3.44 -6.61
N SER A 225 -10.57 -3.37 -7.79
CA SER A 225 -11.24 -3.65 -9.06
C SER A 225 -11.30 -5.15 -9.39
N THR A 226 -12.00 -5.45 -10.47
CA THR A 226 -12.05 -6.80 -11.04
C THR A 226 -10.93 -7.09 -12.04
N TRP A 227 -9.88 -6.26 -12.05
CA TRP A 227 -8.73 -6.48 -12.93
C TRP A 227 -8.11 -7.86 -12.66
N GLY A 228 -8.05 -8.68 -13.69
CA GLY A 228 -7.41 -9.98 -13.60
C GLY A 228 -5.89 -9.88 -13.72
N ARG A 229 -5.16 -10.71 -12.93
CA ARG A 229 -3.69 -10.82 -13.01
C ARG A 229 -2.95 -9.52 -12.67
N VAL A 230 -3.27 -8.94 -11.52
CA VAL A 230 -2.48 -7.86 -10.92
C VAL A 230 -1.09 -8.40 -10.55
N THR A 231 -1.04 -9.61 -9.98
CA THR A 231 0.20 -10.24 -9.52
C THR A 231 0.75 -11.28 -10.50
N GLY A 232 2.02 -11.60 -10.33
CA GLY A 232 2.71 -12.64 -11.08
C GLY A 232 3.59 -12.14 -12.22
N SER A 233 4.27 -13.10 -12.88
CA SER A 233 5.28 -12.85 -13.91
C SER A 233 4.80 -13.16 -15.34
N HIS A 234 3.51 -13.47 -15.53
CA HIS A 234 2.96 -13.72 -16.86
C HIS A 234 2.97 -12.45 -17.72
N GLU A 235 2.99 -12.59 -19.02
CA GLU A 235 3.08 -11.47 -19.96
C GLU A 235 1.90 -10.49 -19.85
N ASP A 236 0.73 -10.99 -19.51
CA ASP A 236 -0.50 -10.21 -19.29
C ASP A 236 -0.66 -9.67 -17.87
N ALA A 237 0.16 -10.13 -16.89
CA ALA A 237 0.16 -9.60 -15.53
C ALA A 237 0.72 -8.18 -15.46
N LEU A 238 0.27 -7.38 -14.48
CA LEU A 238 0.80 -6.04 -14.24
C LEU A 238 2.21 -6.05 -13.66
N GLY A 239 2.63 -7.16 -13.05
CA GLY A 239 3.98 -7.36 -12.50
C GLY A 239 4.13 -6.99 -11.03
N PHE A 240 3.05 -6.84 -10.28
CA PHE A 240 3.12 -6.78 -8.84
C PHE A 240 3.43 -8.16 -8.25
N ASP A 241 4.13 -8.16 -7.12
CA ASP A 241 4.46 -9.40 -6.40
C ASP A 241 3.30 -9.84 -5.51
N PHE A 242 2.58 -8.88 -4.91
CA PHE A 242 1.42 -9.13 -4.05
C PHE A 242 0.30 -8.14 -4.31
N LYS A 243 -0.91 -8.55 -3.91
CA LYS A 243 -2.12 -7.72 -3.91
C LYS A 243 -2.79 -7.79 -2.54
N TRP A 244 -3.22 -6.64 -2.00
CA TRP A 244 -4.08 -6.64 -0.81
C TRP A 244 -5.44 -7.26 -1.14
N ASN A 245 -5.89 -8.12 -0.25
CA ASN A 245 -7.21 -8.73 -0.38
C ASN A 245 -8.29 -7.86 0.26
N HIS A 246 -8.64 -6.79 -0.42
CA HIS A 246 -9.65 -5.84 0.05
C HIS A 246 -11.05 -6.49 0.20
N GLY A 247 -11.39 -7.43 -0.68
CA GLY A 247 -12.63 -8.21 -0.59
C GLY A 247 -12.70 -9.02 0.71
N TRP A 248 -11.63 -9.73 1.04
CA TRP A 248 -11.53 -10.47 2.30
C TRP A 248 -11.67 -9.55 3.51
N LYS A 249 -10.95 -8.42 3.52
CA LYS A 249 -11.02 -7.43 4.60
C LYS A 249 -12.47 -7.00 4.86
N ASN A 250 -13.16 -6.53 3.82
CA ASN A 250 -14.52 -6.01 3.94
C ASN A 250 -15.51 -7.06 4.44
N ASP A 251 -15.40 -8.30 3.97
CA ASP A 251 -16.28 -9.38 4.38
C ASP A 251 -15.94 -9.87 5.78
N PHE A 252 -14.66 -9.96 6.12
CA PHE A 252 -14.20 -10.34 7.44
C PHE A 252 -14.58 -9.32 8.51
N ASP A 253 -14.37 -8.03 8.24
CA ASP A 253 -14.77 -6.95 9.15
C ASP A 253 -16.28 -6.99 9.41
N LYS A 254 -17.11 -7.09 8.37
CA LYS A 254 -18.56 -7.22 8.50
C LYS A 254 -18.98 -8.45 9.30
N PHE A 255 -18.28 -9.57 9.12
CA PHE A 255 -18.53 -10.78 9.91
C PHE A 255 -18.18 -10.56 11.39
N MET A 256 -17.01 -10.00 11.68
CA MET A 256 -16.53 -9.79 13.05
C MET A 256 -17.33 -8.71 13.79
N GLN A 257 -17.78 -7.66 13.10
CA GLN A 257 -18.65 -6.61 13.64
C GLN A 257 -20.10 -7.08 13.91
N SER A 258 -20.52 -8.19 13.27
CA SER A 258 -21.82 -8.75 13.53
C SER A 258 -21.93 -9.31 14.96
N ASP A 259 -23.13 -9.15 15.57
CA ASP A 259 -23.41 -9.76 16.85
C ASP A 259 -23.14 -11.28 16.80
N PRO A 260 -22.39 -11.86 17.75
CA PRO A 260 -22.03 -13.27 17.78
C PRO A 260 -23.23 -14.24 17.62
N LEU A 261 -24.40 -13.86 18.12
CA LEU A 261 -25.63 -14.66 17.96
C LEU A 261 -26.09 -14.79 16.51
N PHE A 262 -25.80 -13.79 15.66
CA PHE A 262 -26.25 -13.73 14.27
C PHE A 262 -25.15 -14.10 13.27
N ARG A 263 -23.90 -14.31 13.70
CA ARG A 263 -22.76 -14.64 12.82
C ARG A 263 -23.01 -15.87 11.94
N LYS A 264 -23.81 -16.84 12.44
CA LYS A 264 -24.20 -17.99 11.64
C LYS A 264 -24.94 -17.62 10.36
N GLY A 265 -25.73 -16.54 10.36
CA GLY A 265 -26.48 -16.05 9.20
C GLY A 265 -25.62 -15.37 8.15
N VAL A 266 -24.40 -14.94 8.50
CA VAL A 266 -23.45 -14.25 7.61
C VAL A 266 -22.15 -15.05 7.40
N TYR A 267 -22.18 -16.35 7.71
CA TYR A 267 -21.01 -17.23 7.63
C TYR A 267 -20.39 -17.28 6.21
N GLN A 268 -21.21 -17.11 5.17
CA GLN A 268 -20.75 -17.08 3.79
C GLN A 268 -19.65 -16.02 3.56
N LYS A 269 -19.67 -14.91 4.30
CA LYS A 269 -18.62 -13.88 4.24
C LYS A 269 -17.20 -14.39 4.56
N LEU A 270 -17.11 -15.49 5.30
CA LEU A 270 -15.82 -16.14 5.57
C LEU A 270 -15.40 -17.11 4.48
N THR A 271 -16.36 -17.71 3.77
CA THR A 271 -16.10 -18.81 2.83
C THR A 271 -16.03 -18.38 1.38
N ASP A 272 -16.74 -17.34 0.97
CA ASP A 272 -16.81 -16.91 -0.43
C ASP A 272 -15.44 -16.46 -0.95
N ASN A 273 -14.63 -15.85 -0.09
CA ASN A 273 -13.26 -15.46 -0.42
C ASN A 273 -12.34 -16.65 -0.74
N MET A 274 -12.65 -17.86 -0.27
CA MET A 274 -11.88 -19.06 -0.59
C MET A 274 -12.03 -19.50 -2.05
N LEU A 275 -13.07 -19.07 -2.74
CA LEU A 275 -13.31 -19.40 -4.14
C LEU A 275 -12.25 -18.80 -5.07
N TYR A 276 -11.72 -17.61 -4.74
CA TYR A 276 -10.74 -16.93 -5.57
C TYR A 276 -9.36 -16.79 -4.92
N PHE A 277 -9.15 -17.41 -3.78
CA PHE A 277 -7.95 -17.27 -2.98
C PHE A 277 -6.64 -17.53 -3.76
N TYR A 278 -6.65 -18.45 -4.72
CA TYR A 278 -5.50 -18.80 -5.54
C TYR A 278 -5.40 -18.01 -6.85
N SER A 279 -6.29 -17.04 -7.09
CA SER A 279 -6.25 -16.23 -8.33
C SER A 279 -5.12 -15.20 -8.34
N GLU A 280 -4.65 -14.78 -7.15
CA GLU A 280 -3.61 -13.78 -6.96
C GLU A 280 -2.73 -14.13 -5.75
N PHE A 281 -1.57 -13.50 -5.63
CA PHE A 281 -0.73 -13.57 -4.42
C PHE A 281 -1.21 -12.55 -3.40
N PHE A 282 -2.09 -12.98 -2.49
CA PHE A 282 -2.76 -12.07 -1.57
C PHE A 282 -1.99 -11.82 -0.26
N ILE A 283 -2.10 -10.56 0.20
CA ILE A 283 -1.85 -10.15 1.58
C ILE A 283 -3.20 -9.94 2.26
N GLN A 284 -3.41 -10.62 3.40
CA GLN A 284 -4.61 -10.49 4.21
C GLN A 284 -4.42 -9.36 5.22
N GLU A 285 -5.28 -8.36 5.17
CA GLU A 285 -5.22 -7.19 6.04
C GLU A 285 -6.17 -7.33 7.25
N LEU A 286 -5.68 -7.06 8.46
CA LEU A 286 -6.49 -6.85 9.64
C LEU A 286 -6.46 -5.37 10.00
N HIS A 287 -7.63 -4.72 9.94
CA HIS A 287 -7.77 -3.28 10.20
C HIS A 287 -8.88 -2.96 11.22
N ILE A 288 -9.60 -3.98 11.68
CA ILE A 288 -10.67 -3.82 12.67
C ILE A 288 -10.08 -3.55 14.04
N THR A 289 -10.60 -2.55 14.72
CA THR A 289 -10.19 -2.20 16.08
C THR A 289 -11.06 -2.89 17.13
N GLU A 290 -10.58 -2.98 18.37
CA GLU A 290 -11.37 -3.55 19.48
C GLU A 290 -12.67 -2.79 19.74
N GLN A 291 -12.67 -1.47 19.50
CA GLN A 291 -13.84 -0.61 19.68
C GLN A 291 -14.98 -0.96 18.72
N GLU A 292 -14.63 -1.43 17.52
CA GLU A 292 -15.59 -1.82 16.48
C GLU A 292 -16.15 -3.23 16.69
N LEU A 293 -15.51 -4.01 17.58
CA LEU A 293 -15.95 -5.39 17.86
C LEU A 293 -17.08 -5.43 18.89
N PRO A 294 -18.08 -6.33 18.71
CA PRO A 294 -19.14 -6.51 19.66
C PRO A 294 -18.61 -7.08 20.98
N GLY A 295 -19.19 -6.64 22.07
CA GLY A 295 -18.88 -7.08 23.43
C GLY A 295 -19.47 -6.14 24.45
N SER A 296 -20.01 -6.69 25.54
CA SER A 296 -20.64 -5.94 26.65
C SER A 296 -19.58 -5.30 27.57
N ASN A 297 -18.34 -5.75 27.47
CA ASN A 297 -17.21 -5.28 28.27
C ASN A 297 -15.89 -5.49 27.51
N ASP A 298 -14.80 -4.87 27.98
CA ASP A 298 -13.49 -4.93 27.35
C ASP A 298 -12.94 -6.36 27.22
N GLY A 299 -13.21 -7.23 28.20
CA GLY A 299 -12.77 -8.63 28.16
C GLY A 299 -13.38 -9.41 26.99
N GLU A 300 -14.64 -9.15 26.63
CA GLU A 300 -15.30 -9.75 25.47
C GLU A 300 -14.76 -9.17 24.15
N LYS A 301 -14.52 -7.87 24.11
CA LYS A 301 -13.90 -7.22 22.92
C LYS A 301 -12.49 -7.74 22.68
N HIS A 302 -11.66 -7.84 23.72
CA HIS A 302 -10.35 -8.46 23.64
C HIS A 302 -10.40 -9.93 23.19
N ALA A 303 -11.40 -10.70 23.65
CA ALA A 303 -11.57 -12.09 23.20
C ALA A 303 -11.94 -12.15 21.71
N ASN A 304 -12.81 -11.26 21.22
CA ASN A 304 -13.13 -11.14 19.81
C ASN A 304 -11.91 -10.70 18.97
N MET A 305 -11.09 -9.79 19.49
CA MET A 305 -9.85 -9.36 18.80
C MET A 305 -8.85 -10.49 18.68
N ARG A 306 -8.64 -11.27 19.75
CA ARG A 306 -7.79 -12.46 19.67
C ARG A 306 -8.32 -13.49 18.66
N LEU A 307 -9.65 -13.66 18.59
CA LEU A 307 -10.27 -14.53 17.60
C LEU A 307 -10.01 -14.03 16.18
N ALA A 308 -10.19 -12.72 15.94
CA ALA A 308 -9.94 -12.09 14.64
C ALA A 308 -8.49 -12.29 14.19
N THR A 309 -7.53 -12.00 15.06
CA THR A 309 -6.10 -12.16 14.81
C THR A 309 -5.76 -13.63 14.53
N ALA A 310 -6.24 -14.56 15.37
CA ALA A 310 -6.00 -15.98 15.17
C ALA A 310 -6.56 -16.48 13.84
N TYR A 311 -7.76 -16.05 13.46
CA TYR A 311 -8.36 -16.41 12.18
C TYR A 311 -7.55 -15.87 10.99
N GLN A 312 -7.12 -14.58 11.05
CA GLN A 312 -6.26 -14.01 10.02
C GLN A 312 -4.97 -14.84 9.84
N TYR A 313 -4.31 -15.21 10.95
CA TYR A 313 -3.06 -15.98 10.87
C TYR A 313 -3.26 -17.40 10.35
N CYS A 314 -4.42 -18.02 10.60
CA CYS A 314 -4.77 -19.33 10.06
C CYS A 314 -5.25 -19.26 8.61
N TYR A 315 -5.69 -18.10 8.12
CA TYR A 315 -6.15 -17.94 6.75
C TYR A 315 -4.95 -17.93 5.79
N PRO A 316 -5.08 -18.49 4.57
CA PRO A 316 -3.99 -18.48 3.59
C PRO A 316 -3.53 -17.08 3.19
N GLY A 317 -2.27 -16.93 2.73
CA GLY A 317 -1.67 -15.67 2.26
C GLY A 317 -0.74 -14.99 3.28
N LYS A 318 -0.07 -13.92 2.84
CA LYS A 318 0.76 -13.07 3.70
C LYS A 318 -0.14 -12.24 4.62
N LYS A 319 0.41 -11.65 5.69
CA LYS A 319 -0.35 -10.95 6.72
C LYS A 319 0.06 -9.50 6.82
N ARG A 320 -0.92 -8.62 7.03
CA ARG A 320 -0.73 -7.22 7.38
C ARG A 320 -1.66 -6.87 8.55
N THR A 321 -1.12 -6.16 9.51
CA THR A 321 -1.87 -5.71 10.69
C THR A 321 -1.62 -4.22 10.88
N ALA A 322 -2.70 -3.44 10.95
CA ALA A 322 -2.62 -2.02 11.28
C ALA A 322 -2.27 -1.84 12.77
N GLU A 323 -1.53 -0.79 13.09
CA GLU A 323 -1.03 -0.53 14.45
C GLU A 323 -2.15 -0.47 15.50
N ASN A 324 -3.32 0.04 15.14
CA ASN A 324 -4.49 0.14 16.04
C ASN A 324 -5.18 -1.21 16.34
N CYS A 325 -4.75 -2.29 15.69
CA CYS A 325 -5.30 -3.64 15.86
C CYS A 325 -4.50 -4.49 16.85
N THR A 326 -3.34 -4.03 17.28
CA THR A 326 -2.55 -4.68 18.31
C THR A 326 -2.95 -4.06 19.65
N GLY A 327 -3.80 -4.74 20.42
CA GLY A 327 -4.21 -4.31 21.77
C GLY A 327 -2.99 -4.29 22.73
N THR A 328 -2.21 -3.20 22.66
CA THR A 328 -1.11 -2.90 23.59
C THR A 328 -1.49 -1.73 24.47
#